data_5f3957c310cdfb9924c87d52ab0ec464
#
_entry.id   5f3957c310cdfb9924c87d52ab0ec464
#
_cell.length_a   1.000
_cell.length_b   1.000
_cell.length_c   1.000
_cell.angle_alpha   90.00
_cell.angle_beta   90.00
_cell.angle_gamma   90.00
#
_symmetry.space_group_name_H-M   'P 1'
#
loop_
_entity.id
_entity.type
_entity.pdbx_description
1 polymer ?
#
loop_
_entity_poly.entity_id
_entity_poly.type
_entity_poly.pdbx_seq_one_letter_code
_entity_poly.pdbx_strand_id
1 'polypeptide(L)'
;MKSIVAYLCMLCFLVGLLSCGEKGEKLLLAGSGWSKIVIIDKKTQEIEWEYPLEKGWECNSASWTPDGNILFSYAKGVKLITMAGEELWNIPADAGSEFQTACVLDNGNYLVAECGHPAKIFEVSPKGEIIRETAYETGIEVPHAQFRHVNVDKDGNYLVPLFETADVRVIDVEGNLLRTIKMPGNMFCVSRLDNGNYVGACGDSHCYVEFNLERGEIVRTVNSGDIEGVEFCFVAQLLPTTGGGMYICNWQGHDPDVASRHVPQLIEIDRQGKIVWKINDSRNFGMISSISVVK
;
A
#
# COMPACT_ATOMS: atom_id res chain seq x y z
N MET A 1 -71.04 -43.69 22.49
CA MET A 1 -70.34 -43.45 21.25
C MET A 1 -69.79 -42.03 21.33
N LYS A 2 -68.51 -41.85 21.66
CA LYS A 2 -67.82 -40.54 21.73
C LYS A 2 -66.64 -40.59 20.74
N SER A 3 -66.75 -39.79 19.70
CA SER A 3 -65.71 -39.60 18.70
C SER A 3 -64.61 -38.69 19.27
N ILE A 4 -63.35 -39.15 19.27
CA ILE A 4 -62.17 -38.39 19.62
C ILE A 4 -61.58 -37.86 18.29
N VAL A 5 -61.59 -36.52 18.17
CA VAL A 5 -60.94 -35.81 17.07
C VAL A 5 -59.49 -35.50 17.55
N ALA A 6 -58.52 -36.12 16.89
CA ALA A 6 -57.12 -35.82 17.16
C ALA A 6 -56.68 -34.62 16.31
N TYR A 7 -56.27 -33.53 16.99
CA TYR A 7 -55.60 -32.37 16.38
C TYR A 7 -54.12 -32.68 16.21
N LEU A 8 -53.69 -32.77 14.94
CA LEU A 8 -52.26 -32.87 14.60
C LEU A 8 -51.69 -31.45 14.49
N CYS A 9 -50.94 -31.03 15.49
CA CYS A 9 -50.16 -29.80 15.44
C CYS A 9 -48.93 -30.04 14.60
N MET A 10 -48.91 -29.47 13.41
CA MET A 10 -47.76 -29.42 12.53
C MET A 10 -46.83 -28.26 12.96
N LEU A 11 -45.81 -28.58 13.73
CA LEU A 11 -44.75 -27.61 14.08
C LEU A 11 -43.82 -27.44 12.87
N CYS A 12 -44.00 -26.36 12.13
CA CYS A 12 -43.02 -25.90 11.12
C CYS A 12 -41.79 -25.36 11.86
N PHE A 13 -40.71 -26.14 11.91
CA PHE A 13 -39.38 -25.66 12.23
C PHE A 13 -38.87 -24.81 11.05
N LEU A 14 -38.95 -23.49 11.18
CA LEU A 14 -38.17 -22.60 10.33
C LEU A 14 -36.68 -22.74 10.77
N VAL A 15 -35.93 -23.59 10.08
CA VAL A 15 -34.48 -23.56 10.15
C VAL A 15 -34.02 -22.31 9.41
N GLY A 16 -33.81 -21.24 10.14
CA GLY A 16 -33.11 -20.08 9.63
C GLY A 16 -31.69 -20.52 9.27
N LEU A 17 -31.43 -20.71 7.98
CA LEU A 17 -30.08 -20.79 7.45
C LEU A 17 -29.42 -19.42 7.70
N LEU A 18 -28.74 -19.29 8.83
CA LEU A 18 -27.73 -18.27 9.01
C LEU A 18 -26.63 -18.60 7.99
N SER A 19 -26.75 -18.01 6.81
CA SER A 19 -25.65 -17.92 5.87
C SER A 19 -24.55 -17.16 6.59
N CYS A 20 -23.59 -17.89 7.13
CA CYS A 20 -22.29 -17.35 7.49
C CYS A 20 -21.60 -17.00 6.16
N GLY A 21 -21.95 -15.85 5.58
CA GLY A 21 -21.25 -15.33 4.42
C GLY A 21 -19.78 -15.22 4.79
N GLU A 22 -18.90 -15.86 4.03
CA GLU A 22 -17.49 -15.59 4.13
C GLU A 22 -17.34 -14.08 4.08
N LYS A 23 -16.74 -13.49 5.12
CA LYS A 23 -16.42 -12.07 5.14
C LYS A 23 -15.52 -11.82 3.92
N GLY A 24 -16.00 -11.03 2.97
CA GLY A 24 -15.24 -10.64 1.79
C GLY A 24 -13.91 -10.00 2.22
N GLU A 25 -12.89 -10.16 1.40
CA GLU A 25 -11.62 -9.45 1.59
C GLU A 25 -11.88 -7.95 1.54
N LYS A 26 -11.31 -7.20 2.48
CA LYS A 26 -11.40 -5.74 2.53
C LYS A 26 -10.06 -5.11 2.25
N LEU A 27 -10.08 -3.98 1.56
CA LEU A 27 -8.89 -3.25 1.16
C LEU A 27 -8.93 -1.84 1.73
N LEU A 28 -7.85 -1.45 2.40
CA LEU A 28 -7.58 -0.07 2.82
C LEU A 28 -6.85 0.61 1.66
N LEU A 29 -7.39 1.71 1.16
CA LEU A 29 -6.87 2.43 0.00
C LEU A 29 -6.62 3.90 0.33
N ALA A 30 -5.53 4.44 -0.19
CA ALA A 30 -5.19 5.87 -0.12
C ALA A 30 -4.43 6.29 -1.38
N GLY A 31 -4.16 7.58 -1.53
CA GLY A 31 -3.32 8.03 -2.63
C GLY A 31 -3.10 9.53 -2.68
N SER A 32 -1.97 9.92 -3.26
CA SER A 32 -1.68 11.31 -3.58
C SER A 32 -2.76 11.90 -4.48
N GLY A 33 -3.22 13.09 -4.15
CA GLY A 33 -4.30 13.76 -4.88
C GLY A 33 -5.72 13.26 -4.54
N TRP A 34 -5.86 12.29 -3.64
CA TRP A 34 -7.16 11.83 -3.12
C TRP A 34 -7.40 12.40 -1.73
N SER A 35 -8.59 12.97 -1.50
CA SER A 35 -8.91 13.70 -0.27
C SER A 35 -9.39 12.80 0.87
N LYS A 36 -9.22 11.50 0.79
CA LYS A 36 -9.65 10.55 1.82
C LYS A 36 -8.88 9.23 1.76
N ILE A 37 -8.86 8.54 2.91
CA ILE A 37 -8.50 7.14 3.05
C ILE A 37 -9.80 6.36 3.12
N VAL A 38 -9.90 5.19 2.47
CA VAL A 38 -11.12 4.38 2.48
C VAL A 38 -10.85 2.92 2.77
N ILE A 39 -11.83 2.23 3.33
CA ILE A 39 -11.90 0.77 3.34
C ILE A 39 -13.06 0.35 2.44
N ILE A 40 -12.78 -0.56 1.54
CA ILE A 40 -13.77 -1.12 0.62
C ILE A 40 -13.97 -2.62 0.85
N ASP A 41 -15.17 -3.11 0.57
CA ASP A 41 -15.37 -4.52 0.29
C ASP A 41 -14.87 -4.83 -1.14
N LYS A 42 -13.92 -5.74 -1.27
CA LYS A 42 -13.30 -6.07 -2.58
C LYS A 42 -14.31 -6.60 -3.59
N LYS A 43 -15.30 -7.38 -3.13
CA LYS A 43 -16.26 -8.05 -4.01
C LYS A 43 -17.29 -7.08 -4.58
N THR A 44 -17.83 -6.18 -3.74
CA THR A 44 -18.86 -5.22 -4.14
C THR A 44 -18.28 -3.91 -4.63
N GLN A 45 -17.03 -3.60 -4.26
CA GLN A 45 -16.36 -2.31 -4.43
C GLN A 45 -17.07 -1.16 -3.70
N GLU A 46 -17.91 -1.47 -2.72
CA GLU A 46 -18.57 -0.45 -1.90
C GLU A 46 -17.60 0.10 -0.84
N ILE A 47 -17.60 1.41 -0.66
CA ILE A 47 -16.86 2.07 0.42
C ILE A 47 -17.64 1.85 1.72
N GLU A 48 -17.06 1.10 2.65
CA GLU A 48 -17.66 0.80 3.94
C GLU A 48 -17.19 1.75 5.05
N TRP A 49 -16.06 2.37 4.87
CA TRP A 49 -15.47 3.33 5.81
C TRP A 49 -14.63 4.36 5.06
N GLU A 50 -14.64 5.60 5.57
CA GLU A 50 -13.79 6.66 5.03
C GLU A 50 -13.29 7.60 6.13
N TYR A 51 -12.10 8.12 5.92
CA TYR A 51 -11.48 9.15 6.75
C TYR A 51 -11.06 10.32 5.85
N PRO A 52 -11.61 11.53 6.06
CA PRO A 52 -11.27 12.69 5.25
C PRO A 52 -9.86 13.19 5.56
N LEU A 53 -9.12 13.54 4.53
CA LEU A 53 -7.82 14.19 4.63
C LEU A 53 -7.98 15.70 4.50
N GLU A 54 -7.21 16.46 5.27
CA GLU A 54 -7.20 17.91 5.16
C GLU A 54 -6.60 18.35 3.82
N LYS A 55 -7.00 19.53 3.37
CA LYS A 55 -6.47 20.09 2.12
C LYS A 55 -4.94 20.24 2.19
N GLY A 56 -4.26 19.67 1.22
CA GLY A 56 -2.80 19.66 1.14
C GLY A 56 -2.13 18.54 1.92
N TRP A 57 -2.89 17.63 2.50
CA TRP A 57 -2.36 16.37 2.99
C TRP A 57 -2.22 15.41 1.82
N GLU A 58 -0.99 15.08 1.51
CA GLU A 58 -0.67 14.06 0.53
C GLU A 58 -0.43 12.75 1.27
N CYS A 59 -1.30 11.76 1.05
CA CYS A 59 -1.19 10.45 1.68
C CYS A 59 -0.71 9.42 0.66
N ASN A 60 0.57 9.07 0.72
CA ASN A 60 1.15 8.06 -0.18
C ASN A 60 1.26 6.67 0.46
N SER A 61 1.08 6.55 1.78
CA SER A 61 1.23 5.29 2.48
C SER A 61 0.20 5.17 3.60
N ALA A 62 -0.63 4.11 3.53
CA ALA A 62 -1.58 3.76 4.57
C ALA A 62 -1.57 2.24 4.81
N SER A 63 -1.56 1.84 6.07
CA SER A 63 -1.47 0.45 6.50
C SER A 63 -2.51 0.11 7.55
N TRP A 64 -3.16 -1.05 7.39
CA TRP A 64 -3.96 -1.67 8.42
C TRP A 64 -3.04 -2.30 9.47
N THR A 65 -3.25 -1.99 10.75
CA THR A 65 -2.44 -2.54 11.84
C THR A 65 -3.06 -3.81 12.43
N PRO A 66 -2.28 -4.68 13.09
CA PRO A 66 -2.78 -5.89 13.75
C PRO A 66 -3.88 -5.61 14.80
N ASP A 67 -3.84 -4.43 15.42
CA ASP A 67 -4.83 -4.01 16.45
C ASP A 67 -6.09 -3.37 15.85
N GLY A 68 -6.24 -3.40 14.51
CA GLY A 68 -7.42 -2.86 13.85
C GLY A 68 -7.44 -1.34 13.74
N ASN A 69 -6.29 -0.71 13.80
CA ASN A 69 -6.11 0.73 13.61
C ASN A 69 -5.56 1.04 12.20
N ILE A 70 -5.50 2.31 11.86
CA ILE A 70 -5.00 2.78 10.57
C ILE A 70 -3.78 3.66 10.83
N LEU A 71 -2.64 3.21 10.33
CA LEU A 71 -1.40 3.96 10.28
C LEU A 71 -1.27 4.61 8.90
N PHE A 72 -1.00 5.91 8.82
CA PHE A 72 -0.80 6.56 7.53
C PHE A 72 0.17 7.72 7.61
N SER A 73 0.93 7.92 6.52
CA SER A 73 1.74 9.12 6.32
C SER A 73 0.95 10.19 5.59
N TYR A 74 1.24 11.43 5.90
CA TYR A 74 0.83 12.59 5.14
C TYR A 74 2.01 13.58 5.11
N ALA A 75 2.07 14.49 4.14
CA ALA A 75 3.26 15.32 3.95
C ALA A 75 3.77 15.98 5.24
N LYS A 76 2.88 16.36 6.17
CA LYS A 76 3.23 17.05 7.42
C LYS A 76 3.42 16.13 8.63
N GLY A 77 3.38 14.81 8.46
CA GLY A 77 3.54 13.88 9.58
C GLY A 77 3.10 12.45 9.28
N VAL A 78 3.07 11.66 10.33
CA VAL A 78 2.52 10.30 10.34
C VAL A 78 1.58 10.13 11.53
N LYS A 79 0.44 9.48 11.31
CA LYS A 79 -0.61 9.28 12.33
C LYS A 79 -1.00 7.82 12.47
N LEU A 80 -1.38 7.48 13.70
CA LEU A 80 -2.18 6.29 13.99
C LEU A 80 -3.56 6.74 14.47
N ILE A 81 -4.60 6.22 13.84
CA ILE A 81 -6.00 6.51 14.19
C ILE A 81 -6.79 5.22 14.41
N THR A 82 -7.84 5.30 15.23
CA THR A 82 -8.83 4.23 15.37
C THR A 82 -9.82 4.22 14.20
N MET A 83 -10.63 3.15 14.08
CA MET A 83 -11.75 3.10 13.13
C MET A 83 -12.84 4.18 13.42
N ALA A 84 -12.86 4.75 14.61
CA ALA A 84 -13.72 5.90 14.92
C ALA A 84 -13.11 7.24 14.45
N GLY A 85 -11.89 7.22 13.88
CA GLY A 85 -11.16 8.42 13.45
C GLY A 85 -10.47 9.18 14.59
N GLU A 86 -10.39 8.57 15.79
CA GLU A 86 -9.69 9.16 16.93
C GLU A 86 -8.18 9.01 16.77
N GLU A 87 -7.44 10.10 16.93
CA GLU A 87 -5.98 10.11 16.89
C GLU A 87 -5.43 9.43 18.15
N LEU A 88 -4.66 8.35 17.96
CA LEU A 88 -3.93 7.69 19.04
C LEU A 88 -2.59 8.37 19.28
N TRP A 89 -1.91 8.72 18.20
CA TRP A 89 -0.70 9.55 18.22
C TRP A 89 -0.43 10.15 16.84
N ASN A 90 0.41 11.19 16.83
CA ASN A 90 0.88 11.87 15.63
C ASN A 90 2.34 12.29 15.80
N ILE A 91 3.20 11.97 14.84
CA ILE A 91 4.58 12.45 14.76
C ILE A 91 4.62 13.48 13.63
N PRO A 92 4.82 14.76 13.94
CA PRO A 92 4.90 15.82 12.92
C PRO A 92 6.22 15.72 12.15
N ALA A 93 6.20 16.14 10.88
CA ALA A 93 7.39 16.28 10.07
C ALA A 93 8.24 17.48 10.54
N ASP A 94 9.55 17.36 10.40
CA ASP A 94 10.47 18.47 10.61
C ASP A 94 10.22 19.61 9.59
N ALA A 95 10.65 20.82 9.92
CA ALA A 95 10.48 21.96 9.02
C ALA A 95 11.21 21.73 7.69
N GLY A 96 10.47 21.76 6.59
CA GLY A 96 11.01 21.52 5.25
C GLY A 96 11.13 20.04 4.86
N SER A 97 10.67 19.13 5.72
CA SER A 97 10.63 17.69 5.49
C SER A 97 9.20 17.21 5.26
N GLU A 98 9.03 15.96 4.81
CA GLU A 98 7.74 15.34 4.60
C GLU A 98 7.77 13.81 4.80
N PHE A 99 6.77 13.27 5.50
CA PHE A 99 6.63 11.81 5.65
C PHE A 99 6.01 11.19 4.39
N GLN A 100 6.63 10.10 3.93
CA GLN A 100 6.18 9.39 2.73
C GLN A 100 5.92 7.89 2.98
N THR A 101 6.45 7.34 4.07
CA THR A 101 6.30 5.92 4.41
C THR A 101 5.57 5.75 5.73
N ALA A 102 4.63 4.79 5.77
CA ALA A 102 3.98 4.31 6.98
C ALA A 102 3.56 2.85 6.79
N CYS A 103 4.33 1.90 7.29
CA CYS A 103 4.04 0.47 7.16
C CYS A 103 4.25 -0.30 8.46
N VAL A 104 3.61 -1.45 8.58
CA VAL A 104 3.72 -2.35 9.72
C VAL A 104 4.84 -3.35 9.49
N LEU A 105 5.73 -3.51 10.47
CA LEU A 105 6.81 -4.49 10.47
C LEU A 105 6.35 -5.84 11.01
N ASP A 106 7.06 -6.91 10.67
CA ASP A 106 6.76 -8.27 11.12
C ASP A 106 6.82 -8.43 12.66
N ASN A 107 7.61 -7.58 13.35
CA ASN A 107 7.70 -7.55 14.81
C ASN A 107 6.55 -6.78 15.49
N GLY A 108 5.61 -6.24 14.72
CA GLY A 108 4.46 -5.47 15.20
C GLY A 108 4.74 -3.98 15.43
N ASN A 109 5.97 -3.52 15.28
CA ASN A 109 6.32 -2.10 15.25
C ASN A 109 5.99 -1.49 13.88
N TYR A 110 6.17 -0.20 13.76
CA TYR A 110 5.91 0.54 12.54
C TYR A 110 7.21 1.11 11.97
N LEU A 111 7.35 1.02 10.66
CA LEU A 111 8.38 1.71 9.90
C LEU A 111 7.78 2.96 9.31
N VAL A 112 8.29 4.12 9.67
CA VAL A 112 7.90 5.39 9.10
C VAL A 112 9.14 6.13 8.62
N ALA A 113 9.03 6.83 7.48
CA ALA A 113 10.19 7.50 6.92
C ALA A 113 9.84 8.89 6.40
N GLU A 114 10.74 9.81 6.70
CA GLU A 114 10.68 11.23 6.42
C GLU A 114 11.75 11.62 5.41
N CYS A 115 11.32 12.20 4.30
CA CYS A 115 12.19 12.87 3.34
C CYS A 115 12.67 14.20 3.91
N GLY A 116 13.97 14.46 3.85
CA GLY A 116 14.55 15.66 4.44
C GLY A 116 16.07 15.69 4.33
N HIS A 117 16.73 16.59 5.10
CA HIS A 117 18.17 16.75 5.13
C HIS A 117 18.68 16.75 6.58
N PRO A 118 19.10 15.55 7.07
CA PRO A 118 19.07 14.24 6.43
C PRO A 118 17.63 13.70 6.31
N ALA A 119 17.42 12.72 5.42
CA ALA A 119 16.24 11.87 5.48
C ALA A 119 16.32 11.00 6.74
N LYS A 120 15.16 10.66 7.32
CA LYS A 120 15.09 9.89 8.56
C LYS A 120 14.17 8.69 8.40
N ILE A 121 14.61 7.57 8.93
CA ILE A 121 13.83 6.33 9.00
C ILE A 121 13.67 5.97 10.46
N PHE A 122 12.42 5.78 10.89
CA PHE A 122 12.10 5.49 12.29
C PHE A 122 11.45 4.11 12.40
N GLU A 123 11.85 3.37 13.43
CA GLU A 123 11.06 2.29 13.99
C GLU A 123 10.27 2.83 15.17
N VAL A 124 8.94 2.72 15.13
CA VAL A 124 8.02 3.29 16.11
C VAL A 124 7.19 2.19 16.74
N SER A 125 7.01 2.20 18.06
CA SER A 125 6.13 1.26 18.75
C SER A 125 4.66 1.53 18.42
N PRO A 126 3.74 0.57 18.65
CA PRO A 126 2.30 0.80 18.54
C PRO A 126 1.78 1.95 19.42
N LYS A 127 2.55 2.34 20.44
CA LYS A 127 2.23 3.48 21.33
C LYS A 127 2.77 4.84 20.86
N GLY A 128 3.47 4.88 19.70
CA GLY A 128 4.05 6.10 19.17
C GLY A 128 5.44 6.44 19.74
N GLU A 129 6.08 5.52 20.47
CA GLU A 129 7.45 5.72 20.99
C GLU A 129 8.46 5.41 19.90
N ILE A 130 9.38 6.32 19.62
CA ILE A 130 10.49 6.10 18.69
C ILE A 130 11.48 5.13 19.35
N ILE A 131 11.59 3.92 18.77
CA ILE A 131 12.51 2.87 19.23
C ILE A 131 13.88 3.05 18.60
N ARG A 132 13.91 3.46 17.33
CA ARG A 132 15.13 3.71 16.57
C ARG A 132 14.90 4.84 15.59
N GLU A 133 15.93 5.67 15.42
CA GLU A 133 16.04 6.68 14.38
C GLU A 133 17.33 6.43 13.60
N THR A 134 17.22 6.38 12.27
CA THR A 134 18.35 6.25 11.35
C THR A 134 18.34 7.44 10.41
N ALA A 135 19.39 8.24 10.45
CA ALA A 135 19.59 9.36 9.53
C ALA A 135 20.33 8.88 8.28
N TYR A 136 19.92 9.37 7.11
CA TYR A 136 20.53 9.00 5.84
C TYR A 136 20.56 10.17 4.85
N GLU A 137 21.73 10.44 4.30
CA GLU A 137 21.91 11.46 3.26
C GLU A 137 21.63 10.84 1.89
N THR A 138 20.50 11.19 1.28
CA THR A 138 20.10 10.69 -0.04
C THR A 138 20.92 11.31 -1.17
N GLY A 139 21.45 12.52 -0.98
CA GLY A 139 22.10 13.32 -2.02
C GLY A 139 21.11 13.98 -2.99
N ILE A 140 19.82 13.96 -2.69
CA ILE A 140 18.75 14.58 -3.48
C ILE A 140 18.27 15.82 -2.74
N GLU A 141 18.36 17.00 -3.36
CA GLU A 141 18.09 18.29 -2.70
C GLU A 141 16.60 18.50 -2.38
N VAL A 142 15.69 18.06 -3.24
CA VAL A 142 14.26 18.27 -3.05
C VAL A 142 13.68 17.10 -2.23
N PRO A 143 13.20 17.31 -0.99
CA PRO A 143 12.65 16.21 -0.16
C PRO A 143 11.56 15.42 -0.89
N HIS A 144 10.66 16.09 -1.58
CA HIS A 144 9.61 15.45 -2.37
C HIS A 144 10.14 14.53 -3.49
N ALA A 145 11.36 14.70 -3.96
CA ALA A 145 12.00 13.87 -4.99
C ALA A 145 12.82 12.70 -4.42
N GLN A 146 12.86 12.51 -3.09
CA GLN A 146 13.70 11.49 -2.47
C GLN A 146 13.10 10.10 -2.61
N PHE A 147 12.10 9.72 -1.83
CA PHE A 147 11.49 8.38 -1.84
C PHE A 147 10.00 8.39 -1.51
N ARG A 148 9.34 7.21 -1.62
CA ARG A 148 7.94 7.02 -1.16
C ARG A 148 7.86 5.88 -0.13
N HIS A 149 7.91 4.63 -0.55
CA HIS A 149 7.73 3.48 0.34
C HIS A 149 9.07 2.82 0.67
N VAL A 150 9.72 3.25 1.74
CA VAL A 150 10.84 2.52 2.35
C VAL A 150 10.32 1.21 2.93
N ASN A 151 11.10 0.14 2.80
CA ASN A 151 10.79 -1.18 3.34
C ASN A 151 12.03 -1.78 4.01
N VAL A 152 11.94 -3.00 4.53
CA VAL A 152 13.06 -3.74 5.08
C VAL A 152 13.32 -5.02 4.28
N ASP A 153 14.58 -5.43 4.19
CA ASP A 153 14.96 -6.74 3.65
C ASP A 153 14.85 -7.84 4.72
N LYS A 154 15.20 -9.08 4.35
CA LYS A 154 15.18 -10.23 5.26
C LYS A 154 16.18 -10.13 6.42
N ASP A 155 17.18 -9.30 6.30
CA ASP A 155 18.24 -9.10 7.28
C ASP A 155 18.02 -7.87 8.17
N GLY A 156 16.92 -7.13 7.93
CA GLY A 156 16.53 -5.93 8.66
C GLY A 156 17.15 -4.64 8.14
N ASN A 157 17.85 -4.67 6.98
CA ASN A 157 18.33 -3.46 6.34
C ASN A 157 17.19 -2.72 5.65
N TYR A 158 17.30 -1.41 5.53
CA TYR A 158 16.31 -0.60 4.84
C TYR A 158 16.51 -0.66 3.33
N LEU A 159 15.41 -0.82 2.61
CA LEU A 159 15.31 -0.71 1.17
C LEU A 159 14.72 0.67 0.85
N VAL A 160 15.57 1.57 0.36
CA VAL A 160 15.20 2.95 0.04
C VAL A 160 15.06 3.11 -1.46
N PRO A 161 13.81 3.15 -1.99
CA PRO A 161 13.55 3.31 -3.41
C PRO A 161 13.61 4.80 -3.78
N LEU A 162 14.74 5.25 -4.32
CA LEU A 162 14.95 6.66 -4.65
C LEU A 162 14.29 7.04 -5.97
N PHE A 163 13.47 8.08 -5.89
CA PHE A 163 12.67 8.54 -7.00
C PHE A 163 13.52 9.26 -8.07
N GLU A 164 14.21 10.33 -7.71
CA GLU A 164 14.94 11.15 -8.67
C GLU A 164 16.12 10.41 -9.31
N THR A 165 16.87 9.62 -8.53
CA THR A 165 18.06 8.93 -9.00
C THR A 165 17.79 7.58 -9.65
N ALA A 166 16.54 7.12 -9.64
CA ALA A 166 16.09 5.84 -10.21
C ALA A 166 16.95 4.67 -9.72
N ASP A 167 17.10 4.53 -8.41
CA ASP A 167 17.82 3.41 -7.81
C ASP A 167 17.16 2.94 -6.50
N VAL A 168 17.49 1.71 -6.12
CA VAL A 168 17.20 1.17 -4.79
C VAL A 168 18.50 1.14 -4.01
N ARG A 169 18.54 1.77 -2.85
CA ARG A 169 19.66 1.69 -1.94
C ARG A 169 19.32 0.79 -0.77
N VAL A 170 20.26 -0.09 -0.46
CA VAL A 170 20.23 -0.89 0.76
C VAL A 170 21.12 -0.21 1.77
N ILE A 171 20.56 0.19 2.91
CA ILE A 171 21.31 0.81 4.00
C ILE A 171 21.08 0.03 5.29
N ASP A 172 22.09 -0.04 6.14
CA ASP A 172 21.94 -0.67 7.45
C ASP A 172 21.21 0.24 8.45
N VAL A 173 20.98 -0.28 9.64
CA VAL A 173 20.28 0.45 10.71
C VAL A 173 21.07 1.64 11.29
N GLU A 174 22.37 1.72 11.00
CA GLU A 174 23.26 2.84 11.33
C GLU A 174 23.30 3.91 10.23
N GLY A 175 22.63 3.67 9.06
CA GLY A 175 22.60 4.58 7.93
C GLY A 175 23.75 4.41 6.92
N ASN A 176 24.55 3.32 7.04
CA ASN A 176 25.62 3.06 6.09
C ASN A 176 25.07 2.45 4.80
N LEU A 177 25.53 2.96 3.66
CA LEU A 177 25.17 2.43 2.35
C LEU A 177 25.87 1.08 2.10
N LEU A 178 25.08 0.02 2.01
CA LEU A 178 25.56 -1.34 1.72
C LEU A 178 25.57 -1.62 0.21
N ARG A 179 24.57 -1.14 -0.52
CA ARG A 179 24.38 -1.43 -1.94
C ARG A 179 23.55 -0.38 -2.65
N THR A 180 23.83 -0.17 -3.93
CA THR A 180 22.99 0.60 -4.87
C THR A 180 22.67 -0.27 -6.08
N ILE A 181 21.37 -0.35 -6.42
CA ILE A 181 20.89 -1.09 -7.59
C ILE A 181 20.18 -0.10 -8.50
N LYS A 182 20.72 0.07 -9.72
CA LYS A 182 20.10 0.95 -10.73
C LYS A 182 18.85 0.33 -11.30
N MET A 183 17.82 1.15 -11.46
CA MET A 183 16.49 0.77 -11.93
C MET A 183 16.14 1.52 -13.23
N PRO A 184 15.20 1.02 -14.03
CA PRO A 184 14.84 1.65 -15.30
C PRO A 184 14.07 2.97 -15.16
N GLY A 185 13.63 3.33 -13.94
CA GLY A 185 12.86 4.56 -13.72
C GLY A 185 12.67 4.93 -12.26
N ASN A 186 11.94 6.01 -12.04
CA ASN A 186 11.64 6.59 -10.73
C ASN A 186 11.03 5.56 -9.77
N MET A 187 11.74 5.23 -8.70
CA MET A 187 11.31 4.17 -7.79
C MET A 187 10.27 4.67 -6.80
N PHE A 188 9.12 3.99 -6.74
CA PHE A 188 8.06 4.30 -5.77
C PHE A 188 8.08 3.35 -4.58
N CYS A 189 8.17 2.05 -4.82
CA CYS A 189 8.20 1.05 -3.75
C CYS A 189 9.09 -0.15 -4.14
N VAL A 190 9.46 -0.92 -3.12
CA VAL A 190 10.09 -2.23 -3.25
C VAL A 190 9.39 -3.20 -2.31
N SER A 191 8.99 -4.37 -2.81
CA SER A 191 8.33 -5.42 -2.01
C SER A 191 8.97 -6.78 -2.28
N ARG A 192 9.06 -7.60 -1.22
CA ARG A 192 9.64 -8.95 -1.32
C ARG A 192 8.62 -9.93 -1.88
N LEU A 193 9.09 -10.84 -2.75
CA LEU A 193 8.33 -11.97 -3.30
C LEU A 193 8.60 -13.27 -2.54
N ASP A 194 7.67 -14.22 -2.62
CA ASP A 194 7.80 -15.56 -2.01
C ASP A 194 9.01 -16.35 -2.55
N ASN A 195 9.45 -16.07 -3.79
CA ASN A 195 10.62 -16.71 -4.41
C ASN A 195 11.97 -16.14 -3.95
N GLY A 196 11.95 -15.14 -3.05
CA GLY A 196 13.13 -14.47 -2.51
C GLY A 196 13.66 -13.31 -3.34
N ASN A 197 13.14 -13.07 -4.54
CA ASN A 197 13.37 -11.85 -5.31
C ASN A 197 12.52 -10.70 -4.75
N TYR A 198 12.67 -9.53 -5.34
CA TYR A 198 11.91 -8.33 -5.03
C TYR A 198 11.25 -7.78 -6.27
N VAL A 199 10.11 -7.11 -6.10
CA VAL A 199 9.50 -6.29 -7.14
C VAL A 199 9.70 -4.82 -6.80
N GLY A 200 9.99 -4.02 -7.83
CA GLY A 200 10.15 -2.58 -7.71
C GLY A 200 9.26 -1.85 -8.70
N ALA A 201 8.49 -0.89 -8.21
CA ALA A 201 7.62 -0.04 -9.02
C ALA A 201 8.43 1.13 -9.59
N CYS A 202 8.37 1.32 -10.89
CA CYS A 202 9.18 2.29 -11.62
C CYS A 202 8.37 3.51 -12.13
N GLY A 203 7.35 3.93 -11.38
CA GLY A 203 6.61 5.17 -11.54
C GLY A 203 6.29 5.57 -12.99
N ASP A 204 6.76 6.75 -13.39
CA ASP A 204 6.57 7.35 -14.72
C ASP A 204 7.26 6.58 -15.87
N SER A 205 8.06 5.56 -15.55
CA SER A 205 8.60 4.67 -16.59
C SER A 205 7.59 3.60 -17.02
N HIS A 206 6.37 3.66 -16.49
CA HIS A 206 5.24 2.81 -16.89
C HIS A 206 5.54 1.32 -16.84
N CYS A 207 6.34 0.89 -15.85
CA CYS A 207 6.75 -0.49 -15.68
C CYS A 207 6.98 -0.86 -14.22
N TYR A 208 7.10 -2.14 -13.97
CA TYR A 208 7.70 -2.66 -12.75
C TYR A 208 8.74 -3.73 -13.10
N VAL A 209 9.65 -3.96 -12.17
CA VAL A 209 10.72 -4.95 -12.34
C VAL A 209 10.67 -6.00 -11.25
N GLU A 210 11.04 -7.24 -11.59
CA GLU A 210 11.48 -8.24 -10.64
C GLU A 210 13.00 -8.26 -10.65
N PHE A 211 13.63 -8.22 -9.47
CA PHE A 211 15.09 -8.20 -9.37
C PHE A 211 15.60 -9.03 -8.19
N ASN A 212 16.84 -9.48 -8.31
CA ASN A 212 17.55 -10.15 -7.23
C ASN A 212 18.36 -9.13 -6.42
N LEU A 213 18.04 -8.97 -5.14
CA LEU A 213 18.65 -7.96 -4.28
C LEU A 213 20.14 -8.23 -4.06
N GLU A 214 20.55 -9.50 -3.88
CA GLU A 214 21.94 -9.87 -3.57
C GLU A 214 22.86 -9.67 -4.76
N ARG A 215 22.39 -10.01 -5.99
CA ARG A 215 23.15 -9.85 -7.22
C ARG A 215 23.03 -8.47 -7.84
N GLY A 216 22.00 -7.70 -7.47
CA GLY A 216 21.68 -6.42 -8.07
C GLY A 216 21.21 -6.52 -9.52
N GLU A 217 20.65 -7.66 -9.92
CA GLU A 217 20.27 -7.97 -11.29
C GLU A 217 18.77 -7.90 -11.49
N ILE A 218 18.32 -7.23 -12.55
CA ILE A 218 16.93 -7.26 -12.99
C ILE A 218 16.68 -8.60 -13.66
N VAL A 219 15.73 -9.37 -13.12
CA VAL A 219 15.32 -10.69 -13.62
C VAL A 219 14.26 -10.54 -14.70
N ARG A 220 13.34 -9.60 -14.53
CA ARG A 220 12.23 -9.36 -15.43
C ARG A 220 11.78 -7.91 -15.36
N THR A 221 11.40 -7.35 -16.51
CA THR A 221 10.68 -6.08 -16.61
C THR A 221 9.30 -6.35 -17.19
N VAL A 222 8.26 -5.74 -16.63
CA VAL A 222 6.89 -5.77 -17.13
C VAL A 222 6.48 -4.34 -17.45
N ASN A 223 6.29 -4.06 -18.73
CA ASN A 223 5.96 -2.73 -19.24
C ASN A 223 4.46 -2.55 -19.42
N SER A 224 4.05 -1.31 -19.62
CA SER A 224 2.69 -0.98 -20.06
C SER A 224 2.36 -1.77 -21.33
N GLY A 225 1.23 -2.51 -21.32
CA GLY A 225 0.78 -3.35 -22.43
C GLY A 225 1.28 -4.80 -22.38
N ASP A 226 2.23 -5.18 -21.53
CA ASP A 226 2.67 -6.58 -21.38
C ASP A 226 1.60 -7.43 -20.66
N ILE A 227 0.71 -6.81 -19.91
CA ILE A 227 -0.48 -7.44 -19.34
C ILE A 227 -1.68 -7.04 -20.19
N GLU A 228 -2.39 -8.03 -20.74
CA GLU A 228 -3.53 -7.80 -21.59
C GLU A 228 -4.60 -6.92 -20.91
N GLY A 229 -4.95 -5.82 -21.56
CA GLY A 229 -5.95 -4.86 -21.05
C GLY A 229 -5.45 -3.95 -19.93
N VAL A 230 -4.14 -3.84 -19.72
CA VAL A 230 -3.50 -2.91 -18.77
C VAL A 230 -2.62 -1.90 -19.50
N GLU A 231 -2.92 -0.64 -19.26
CA GLU A 231 -2.06 0.49 -19.55
C GLU A 231 -1.56 1.04 -18.19
N PHE A 232 -0.25 1.09 -17.98
CA PHE A 232 0.31 1.73 -16.79
C PHE A 232 0.45 3.23 -17.03
N CYS A 233 -0.18 4.03 -16.18
CA CYS A 233 0.02 5.48 -16.13
C CYS A 233 1.22 5.81 -15.23
N PHE A 234 1.19 5.32 -14.01
CA PHE A 234 2.27 5.42 -13.05
C PHE A 234 2.18 4.22 -12.10
N VAL A 235 3.19 3.36 -12.12
CA VAL A 235 3.22 2.21 -11.21
C VAL A 235 3.65 2.67 -9.83
N ALA A 236 2.70 2.71 -8.89
CA ALA A 236 2.92 3.12 -7.51
C ALA A 236 3.19 1.91 -6.60
N GLN A 237 2.38 1.67 -5.57
CA GLN A 237 2.62 0.52 -4.69
C GLN A 237 2.34 -0.80 -5.38
N LEU A 238 3.25 -1.76 -5.17
CA LEU A 238 3.10 -3.17 -5.50
C LEU A 238 2.95 -3.96 -4.19
N LEU A 239 1.84 -4.67 -4.03
CA LEU A 239 1.58 -5.50 -2.86
C LEU A 239 1.45 -6.97 -3.28
N PRO A 240 2.49 -7.80 -3.08
CA PRO A 240 2.40 -9.25 -3.31
C PRO A 240 1.30 -9.89 -2.46
N THR A 241 0.57 -10.86 -3.05
CA THR A 241 -0.48 -11.60 -2.36
C THR A 241 -0.04 -13.02 -2.05
N THR A 242 -0.68 -13.64 -1.06
CA THR A 242 -0.48 -15.05 -0.77
C THR A 242 -0.85 -15.90 -2.01
N GLY A 243 0.07 -16.77 -2.45
CA GLY A 243 -0.13 -17.56 -3.67
C GLY A 243 0.56 -17.01 -4.91
N GLY A 244 1.30 -15.91 -4.78
CA GLY A 244 2.19 -15.37 -5.82
C GLY A 244 1.52 -14.43 -6.82
N GLY A 245 0.30 -13.96 -6.51
CA GLY A 245 -0.31 -12.83 -7.20
C GLY A 245 0.20 -11.50 -6.68
N MET A 246 -0.36 -10.38 -7.16
CA MET A 246 0.05 -9.05 -6.75
C MET A 246 -1.05 -8.01 -7.03
N TYR A 247 -1.24 -7.08 -6.08
CA TYR A 247 -1.93 -5.83 -6.36
C TYR A 247 -0.96 -4.80 -6.94
N ILE A 248 -1.43 -4.05 -7.93
CA ILE A 248 -0.69 -2.99 -8.62
C ILE A 248 -1.51 -1.71 -8.53
N CYS A 249 -1.03 -0.73 -7.78
CA CYS A 249 -1.59 0.61 -7.78
C CYS A 249 -1.11 1.33 -9.05
N ASN A 250 -2.06 1.68 -9.92
CA ASN A 250 -1.82 2.40 -11.17
C ASN A 250 -2.27 3.85 -10.99
N TRP A 251 -1.45 4.62 -10.28
CA TRP A 251 -1.76 6.02 -9.97
C TRP A 251 -1.82 6.87 -11.25
N GLN A 252 -2.73 7.83 -11.29
CA GLN A 252 -3.10 8.50 -12.55
C GLN A 252 -2.83 10.01 -12.53
N GLY A 253 -2.18 10.51 -11.47
CA GLY A 253 -2.11 11.95 -11.21
C GLY A 253 -1.26 12.77 -12.17
N HIS A 254 -0.33 12.17 -12.92
CA HIS A 254 0.46 12.87 -13.94
C HIS A 254 -0.20 12.88 -15.33
N ASP A 255 -1.32 12.19 -15.48
CA ASP A 255 -2.01 12.06 -16.76
C ASP A 255 -3.32 12.88 -16.76
N PRO A 256 -3.36 14.06 -17.39
CA PRO A 256 -4.54 14.92 -17.39
C PRO A 256 -5.72 14.32 -18.16
N ASP A 257 -5.47 13.40 -19.08
CA ASP A 257 -6.49 12.83 -19.98
C ASP A 257 -6.95 11.42 -19.57
N VAL A 258 -6.44 10.91 -18.44
CA VAL A 258 -6.70 9.55 -17.99
C VAL A 258 -8.18 9.21 -17.80
N ALA A 259 -8.98 10.17 -17.35
CA ALA A 259 -10.42 9.96 -17.13
C ALA A 259 -11.17 9.60 -18.42
N SER A 260 -10.66 9.99 -19.58
CA SER A 260 -11.24 9.68 -20.90
C SER A 260 -10.90 8.28 -21.41
N ARG A 261 -9.85 7.64 -20.86
CA ARG A 261 -9.31 6.37 -21.36
C ARG A 261 -9.77 5.13 -20.60
N HIS A 262 -10.50 5.31 -19.51
CA HIS A 262 -10.98 4.19 -18.68
C HIS A 262 -9.87 3.23 -18.21
N VAL A 263 -8.71 3.76 -17.82
CA VAL A 263 -7.57 2.98 -17.32
C VAL A 263 -7.85 2.53 -15.89
N PRO A 264 -7.61 1.25 -15.53
CA PRO A 264 -7.77 0.77 -14.16
C PRO A 264 -6.83 1.49 -13.18
N GLN A 265 -7.37 1.88 -12.01
CA GLN A 265 -6.62 2.57 -10.95
C GLN A 265 -5.93 1.58 -9.99
N LEU A 266 -6.52 0.38 -9.84
CA LEU A 266 -5.99 -0.71 -9.03
C LEU A 266 -6.26 -2.03 -9.75
N ILE A 267 -5.24 -2.87 -9.81
CA ILE A 267 -5.27 -4.13 -10.54
C ILE A 267 -4.76 -5.23 -9.62
N GLU A 268 -5.42 -6.37 -9.64
CA GLU A 268 -4.89 -7.61 -9.07
C GLU A 268 -4.58 -8.59 -10.19
N ILE A 269 -3.37 -9.10 -10.19
CA ILE A 269 -2.92 -10.16 -11.09
C ILE A 269 -2.66 -11.45 -10.31
N ASP A 270 -2.88 -12.58 -10.97
CA ASP A 270 -2.49 -13.88 -10.46
C ASP A 270 -0.98 -14.14 -10.67
N ARG A 271 -0.53 -15.33 -10.24
CA ARG A 271 0.85 -15.79 -10.42
C ARG A 271 1.30 -15.86 -11.87
N GLN A 272 0.38 -16.03 -12.82
CA GLN A 272 0.64 -16.05 -14.25
C GLN A 272 0.68 -14.65 -14.86
N GLY A 273 0.39 -13.60 -14.08
CA GLY A 273 0.31 -12.22 -14.53
C GLY A 273 -1.02 -11.87 -15.22
N LYS A 274 -2.05 -12.71 -15.05
CA LYS A 274 -3.38 -12.45 -15.60
C LYS A 274 -4.22 -11.64 -14.61
N ILE A 275 -4.99 -10.67 -15.12
CA ILE A 275 -5.93 -9.89 -14.29
C ILE A 275 -7.00 -10.82 -13.72
N VAL A 276 -7.16 -10.82 -12.39
CA VAL A 276 -8.23 -11.52 -11.68
C VAL A 276 -9.24 -10.56 -11.06
N TRP A 277 -8.85 -9.32 -10.83
CA TRP A 277 -9.70 -8.27 -10.30
C TRP A 277 -9.15 -6.87 -10.60
N LYS A 278 -10.01 -5.86 -10.66
CA LYS A 278 -9.58 -4.47 -10.86
C LYS A 278 -10.63 -3.45 -10.40
N ILE A 279 -10.17 -2.24 -10.05
CA ILE A 279 -10.98 -1.03 -9.94
C ILE A 279 -10.75 -0.18 -11.19
N ASN A 280 -11.84 0.18 -11.86
CA ASN A 280 -11.86 1.12 -12.97
C ASN A 280 -13.11 2.00 -12.82
N ASP A 281 -13.10 2.86 -11.81
CA ASP A 281 -14.21 3.76 -11.49
C ASP A 281 -13.69 5.09 -10.91
N SER A 282 -13.32 5.99 -11.81
CA SER A 282 -12.82 7.32 -11.44
C SER A 282 -13.88 8.27 -10.86
N ARG A 283 -15.16 7.86 -10.81
CA ARG A 283 -16.24 8.66 -10.20
C ARG A 283 -16.28 8.46 -8.68
N ASN A 284 -16.11 7.20 -8.23
CA ASN A 284 -16.19 6.83 -6.83
C ASN A 284 -14.83 6.76 -6.15
N PHE A 285 -13.78 6.46 -6.92
CA PHE A 285 -12.42 6.33 -6.42
C PHE A 285 -11.52 7.42 -6.99
N GLY A 286 -10.65 7.94 -6.15
CA GLY A 286 -9.61 8.87 -6.54
C GLY A 286 -8.37 8.18 -7.10
N MET A 287 -7.25 8.84 -6.93
CA MET A 287 -5.94 8.38 -7.39
C MET A 287 -5.34 7.44 -6.34
N ILE A 288 -5.34 6.12 -6.61
CA ILE A 288 -4.88 5.10 -5.67
C ILE A 288 -3.38 4.90 -5.86
N SER A 289 -2.58 5.23 -4.84
CA SER A 289 -1.13 4.96 -4.80
C SER A 289 -0.72 4.03 -3.66
N SER A 290 -1.63 3.74 -2.73
CA SER A 290 -1.38 2.89 -1.57
C SER A 290 -2.52 1.91 -1.31
N ILE A 291 -2.14 0.68 -0.93
CA ILE A 291 -3.05 -0.43 -0.61
C ILE A 291 -2.55 -1.23 0.59
N SER A 292 -3.47 -1.64 1.44
CA SER A 292 -3.24 -2.61 2.51
C SER A 292 -4.45 -3.54 2.64
N VAL A 293 -4.23 -4.83 2.91
CA VAL A 293 -5.32 -5.79 3.16
C VAL A 293 -5.77 -5.66 4.61
N VAL A 294 -7.08 -5.48 4.81
CA VAL A 294 -7.71 -5.45 6.14
C VAL A 294 -7.90 -6.88 6.63
N LYS A 295 -7.34 -7.21 7.80
CA LYS A 295 -7.37 -8.55 8.39
C LYS A 295 -8.26 -8.62 9.62
#